data_ced90f462b02bee2ea29eb8129f1809b
#
_entry.id   ced90f462b02bee2ea29eb8129f1809b
#
_cell.length_a   1.000
_cell.length_b   1.000
_cell.length_c   1.000
_cell.angle_alpha   90.00
_cell.angle_beta   90.00
_cell.angle_gamma   90.00
#
_symmetry.space_group_name_H-M   'P 1'
#
loop_
_entity.id
_entity.type
_entity.pdbx_description
1 polymer ?
#
loop_
_entity_poly.entity_id
_entity_poly.type
_entity_poly.pdbx_seq_one_letter_code
_entity_poly.pdbx_strand_id
1 'polypeptide(L)'
;MIKRKQLGQHFLNSNLIAKSIVSEAKITKDDIVFELGTGLGILTPLLCKKANKVISVDMDEKLVRNAKSAFSDIDNLILKSGDGFKKKDSFSIFVSNLPYSKSKDAIEWLAQTSFSHGVIMVQKEFADKLLTKSSKERKAVSIVANHAFEIKK
;
A
#
# COMPACT_ATOMS: atom_id res chain seq x y z
N MET A 1 14.44 -11.85 16.70
CA MET A 1 14.04 -12.33 15.35
C MET A 1 12.52 -12.49 15.33
N ILE A 2 11.79 -11.51 14.79
CA ILE A 2 10.33 -11.58 14.71
C ILE A 2 9.99 -12.65 13.65
N LYS A 3 9.26 -13.70 14.06
CA LYS A 3 8.90 -14.78 13.14
C LYS A 3 8.04 -14.21 12.00
N ARG A 4 8.38 -14.47 10.73
CA ARG A 4 7.67 -14.01 9.52
C ARG A 4 6.15 -14.23 9.56
N LYS A 5 5.66 -15.26 10.28
CA LYS A 5 4.23 -15.50 10.53
C LYS A 5 3.54 -14.46 11.42
N GLN A 6 4.27 -13.70 12.24
CA GLN A 6 3.68 -12.70 13.16
C GLN A 6 3.30 -11.39 12.48
N LEU A 7 3.85 -11.09 11.31
CA LEU A 7 3.55 -9.86 10.55
C LEU A 7 2.44 -10.04 9.52
N GLY A 8 1.88 -11.26 9.35
CA GLY A 8 0.83 -11.54 8.35
C GLY A 8 1.28 -11.27 6.91
N GLN A 9 2.59 -11.33 6.66
CA GLN A 9 3.18 -10.99 5.36
C GLN A 9 2.84 -12.05 4.30
N HIS A 10 2.11 -11.66 3.28
CA HIS A 10 1.92 -12.40 2.03
C HIS A 10 2.64 -11.67 0.92
N PHE A 11 3.83 -12.13 0.60
CA PHE A 11 4.63 -11.50 -0.45
C PHE A 11 4.00 -11.69 -1.82
N LEU A 12 3.84 -10.58 -2.52
CA LEU A 12 3.49 -10.61 -3.94
C LEU A 12 4.68 -11.22 -4.72
N ASN A 13 4.42 -12.25 -5.50
CA ASN A 13 5.43 -12.94 -6.33
C ASN A 13 5.06 -12.97 -7.82
N SER A 14 3.99 -12.32 -8.21
CA SER A 14 3.51 -12.25 -9.59
C SER A 14 3.80 -10.88 -10.21
N ASN A 15 4.67 -10.86 -11.21
CA ASN A 15 4.95 -9.67 -12.00
C ASN A 15 3.72 -9.16 -12.78
N LEU A 16 2.82 -10.05 -13.20
CA LEU A 16 1.58 -9.66 -13.88
C LEU A 16 0.67 -8.88 -12.95
N ILE A 17 0.48 -9.37 -11.71
CA ILE A 17 -0.33 -8.67 -10.71
C ILE A 17 0.32 -7.34 -10.32
N ALA A 18 1.65 -7.31 -10.13
CA ALA A 18 2.37 -6.08 -9.83
C ALA A 18 2.17 -5.02 -10.93
N LYS A 19 2.30 -5.40 -12.19
CA LYS A 19 2.05 -4.50 -13.33
C LYS A 19 0.60 -4.01 -13.38
N SER A 20 -0.37 -4.88 -13.09
CA SER A 20 -1.79 -4.52 -13.01
C SER A 20 -2.04 -3.48 -11.91
N ILE A 21 -1.52 -3.70 -10.70
CA ILE A 21 -1.63 -2.73 -9.58
C ILE A 21 -1.08 -1.36 -9.99
N VAL A 22 0.11 -1.34 -10.59
CA VAL A 22 0.76 -0.08 -11.00
C VAL A 22 0.02 0.59 -12.16
N SER A 23 -0.58 -0.19 -13.06
CA SER A 23 -1.42 0.34 -14.15
C SER A 23 -2.70 0.99 -13.63
N GLU A 24 -3.39 0.32 -12.70
CA GLU A 24 -4.62 0.85 -12.07
C GLU A 24 -4.35 2.10 -11.22
N ALA A 25 -3.16 2.25 -10.69
CA ALA A 25 -2.77 3.43 -9.92
C ALA A 25 -2.64 4.70 -10.77
N LYS A 26 -2.66 4.62 -12.10
CA LYS A 26 -2.65 5.75 -13.05
C LYS A 26 -1.64 6.85 -12.71
N ILE A 27 -0.47 6.43 -12.26
CA ILE A 27 0.60 7.29 -11.77
C ILE A 27 1.18 8.13 -12.92
N THR A 28 1.41 9.40 -12.65
CA THR A 28 2.06 10.35 -13.55
C THR A 28 3.40 10.83 -12.99
N LYS A 29 4.15 11.60 -13.77
CA LYS A 29 5.43 12.19 -13.34
C LYS A 29 5.29 13.35 -12.37
N ASP A 30 4.07 13.78 -12.06
CA ASP A 30 3.80 14.79 -11.04
C ASP A 30 3.49 14.18 -9.67
N ASP A 31 3.31 12.86 -9.62
CA ASP A 31 2.84 12.17 -8.43
C ASP A 31 3.97 11.79 -7.47
N ILE A 32 3.66 11.95 -6.18
CA ILE A 32 4.40 11.34 -5.08
C ILE A 32 3.59 10.13 -4.61
N VAL A 33 4.19 8.95 -4.76
CA VAL A 33 3.57 7.68 -4.36
C VAL A 33 4.04 7.28 -2.97
N PHE A 34 3.10 6.93 -2.09
CA PHE A 34 3.40 6.29 -0.82
C PHE A 34 3.09 4.80 -0.93
N GLU A 35 4.13 3.98 -0.82
CA GLU A 35 4.04 2.52 -0.78
C GLU A 35 4.12 2.04 0.67
N LEU A 36 3.07 1.39 1.14
CA LEU A 36 3.07 0.74 2.45
C LEU A 36 3.35 -0.76 2.29
N GLY A 37 4.48 -1.20 2.85
CA GLY A 37 4.98 -2.55 2.70
C GLY A 37 5.88 -2.72 1.47
N THR A 38 7.16 -2.36 1.60
CA THR A 38 8.18 -2.58 0.54
C THR A 38 8.28 -4.06 0.16
N GLY A 39 8.19 -4.94 1.15
CA GLY A 39 8.27 -6.38 0.98
C GLY A 39 9.55 -6.81 0.26
N LEU A 40 9.41 -7.64 -0.77
CA LEU A 40 10.53 -8.08 -1.62
C LEU A 40 10.87 -7.07 -2.73
N GLY A 41 10.19 -5.91 -2.77
CA GLY A 41 10.47 -4.85 -3.71
C GLY A 41 9.92 -5.09 -5.13
N ILE A 42 8.85 -5.87 -5.29
CA ILE A 42 8.28 -6.14 -6.62
C ILE A 42 7.56 -4.91 -7.17
N LEU A 43 6.82 -4.18 -6.34
CA LEU A 43 6.11 -2.96 -6.76
C LEU A 43 7.05 -1.77 -6.87
N THR A 44 7.96 -1.61 -5.91
CA THR A 44 8.81 -0.42 -5.72
C THR A 44 9.46 0.08 -7.01
N PRO A 45 10.23 -0.71 -7.79
CA PRO A 45 10.87 -0.21 -9.00
C PRO A 45 9.87 0.11 -10.13
N LEU A 46 8.71 -0.57 -10.17
CA LEU A 46 7.66 -0.27 -11.14
C LEU A 46 6.99 1.07 -10.84
N LEU A 47 6.77 1.37 -9.57
CA LEU A 47 6.26 2.67 -9.11
C LEU A 47 7.26 3.79 -9.45
N CYS A 48 8.55 3.59 -9.17
CA CYS A 48 9.61 4.57 -9.45
C CYS A 48 9.72 4.94 -10.94
N LYS A 49 9.47 3.99 -11.84
CA LYS A 49 9.44 4.24 -13.29
C LYS A 49 8.33 5.21 -13.70
N LYS A 50 7.24 5.29 -12.96
CA LYS A 50 6.06 6.10 -13.28
C LYS A 50 6.00 7.42 -12.52
N ALA A 51 6.32 7.40 -11.25
CA ALA A 51 6.17 8.51 -10.33
C ALA A 51 7.30 9.56 -10.47
N ASN A 52 7.02 10.76 -9.94
CA ASN A 52 8.05 11.73 -9.62
C ASN A 52 8.92 11.24 -8.46
N LYS A 53 8.28 10.77 -7.38
CA LYS A 53 8.93 10.25 -6.18
C LYS A 53 8.15 9.07 -5.61
N VAL A 54 8.86 8.12 -5.02
CA VAL A 54 8.27 7.02 -4.26
C VAL A 54 8.82 7.05 -2.84
N ILE A 55 7.92 7.02 -1.86
CA ILE A 55 8.24 6.84 -0.45
C ILE A 55 7.74 5.46 -0.07
N SER A 56 8.65 4.52 0.12
CA SER A 56 8.30 3.14 0.46
C SER A 56 8.68 2.84 1.91
N VAL A 57 7.72 2.32 2.68
CA VAL A 57 7.88 2.10 4.13
C VAL A 57 7.60 0.64 4.45
N ASP A 58 8.47 0.02 5.23
CA ASP A 58 8.25 -1.34 5.76
C ASP A 58 8.63 -1.42 7.24
N MET A 59 7.89 -2.22 8.01
CA MET A 59 8.18 -2.47 9.42
C MET A 59 9.40 -3.39 9.60
N ASP A 60 9.70 -4.22 8.60
CA ASP A 60 10.86 -5.13 8.62
C ASP A 60 12.11 -4.41 8.12
N GLU A 61 12.96 -3.99 9.08
CA GLU A 61 14.23 -3.32 8.77
C GLU A 61 15.16 -4.13 7.85
N LYS A 62 15.07 -5.46 7.90
CA LYS A 62 15.87 -6.32 7.01
C LYS A 62 15.42 -6.17 5.56
N LEU A 63 14.11 -6.14 5.31
CA LEU A 63 13.58 -5.90 3.97
C LEU A 63 13.97 -4.51 3.47
N VAL A 64 13.89 -3.49 4.32
CA VAL A 64 14.33 -2.14 3.97
C VAL A 64 15.82 -2.07 3.64
N ARG A 65 16.68 -2.73 4.43
CA ARG A 65 18.12 -2.81 4.12
C ARG A 65 18.41 -3.51 2.79
N ASN A 66 17.73 -4.63 2.54
CA ASN A 66 17.86 -5.35 1.27
C ASN A 66 17.41 -4.50 0.09
N ALA A 67 16.29 -3.79 0.22
CA ALA A 67 15.78 -2.88 -0.80
C ALA A 67 16.73 -1.71 -1.06
N LYS A 68 17.33 -1.11 -0.02
CA LYS A 68 18.34 -0.05 -0.16
C LYS A 68 19.55 -0.51 -0.96
N SER A 69 20.00 -1.74 -0.74
CA SER A 69 21.12 -2.31 -1.50
C SER A 69 20.71 -2.64 -2.94
N ALA A 70 19.52 -3.23 -3.14
CA ALA A 70 19.07 -3.67 -4.46
C ALA A 70 18.66 -2.51 -5.38
N PHE A 71 18.25 -1.38 -4.83
CA PHE A 71 17.72 -0.21 -5.55
C PHE A 71 18.55 1.04 -5.33
N SER A 72 19.84 0.90 -5.05
CA SER A 72 20.77 1.99 -4.75
C SER A 72 20.94 3.00 -5.89
N ASP A 73 20.63 2.60 -7.11
CA ASP A 73 20.70 3.38 -8.35
C ASP A 73 19.37 4.07 -8.74
N ILE A 74 18.33 3.93 -7.89
CA ILE A 74 17.03 4.59 -8.13
C ILE A 74 16.97 5.92 -7.37
N ASP A 75 17.17 7.03 -8.07
CA ASP A 75 17.29 8.37 -7.48
C ASP A 75 15.98 8.92 -6.86
N ASN A 76 14.82 8.53 -7.39
CA ASN A 76 13.52 9.03 -6.92
C ASN A 76 12.87 8.14 -5.86
N LEU A 77 13.63 7.24 -5.20
CA LEU A 77 13.17 6.33 -4.17
C LEU A 77 13.66 6.75 -2.77
N ILE A 78 12.71 6.86 -1.83
CA ILE A 78 12.98 7.02 -0.40
C ILE A 78 12.51 5.77 0.33
N LEU A 79 13.43 5.06 0.94
CA LEU A 79 13.15 3.86 1.73
C LEU A 79 13.23 4.17 3.24
N LYS A 80 12.15 3.90 3.96
CA LYS A 80 12.03 4.14 5.40
C LYS A 80 11.65 2.85 6.14
N SER A 81 12.24 2.63 7.29
CA SER A 81 11.82 1.57 8.21
C SER A 81 10.85 2.09 9.26
N GLY A 82 9.98 1.22 9.74
CA GLY A 82 9.05 1.46 10.84
C GLY A 82 7.58 1.41 10.44
N ASP A 83 6.73 1.87 11.36
CA ASP A 83 5.28 1.88 11.17
C ASP A 83 4.86 2.99 10.18
N GLY A 84 4.37 2.57 9.02
CA GLY A 84 3.94 3.49 7.96
C GLY A 84 2.75 4.36 8.35
N PHE A 85 1.86 3.87 9.23
CA PHE A 85 0.72 4.65 9.72
C PHE A 85 1.11 5.83 10.62
N LYS A 86 2.34 5.82 11.15
CA LYS A 86 2.90 6.93 11.96
C LYS A 86 3.72 7.92 11.16
N LYS A 87 3.93 7.68 9.87
CA LYS A 87 4.65 8.60 8.99
C LYS A 87 3.76 9.79 8.62
N LYS A 88 4.37 10.97 8.55
CA LYS A 88 3.70 12.24 8.20
C LYS A 88 4.11 12.74 6.81
N ASP A 89 4.47 11.83 5.93
CA ASP A 89 4.86 12.19 4.57
C ASP A 89 3.62 12.59 3.76
N SER A 90 3.74 13.67 3.00
CA SER A 90 2.72 14.05 2.02
C SER A 90 2.89 13.25 0.74
N PHE A 91 1.80 12.78 0.19
CA PHE A 91 1.75 12.03 -1.06
C PHE A 91 0.44 12.28 -1.81
N SER A 92 0.43 12.02 -3.11
CA SER A 92 -0.77 12.12 -3.95
C SER A 92 -1.43 10.77 -4.18
N ILE A 93 -0.66 9.70 -4.24
CA ILE A 93 -1.15 8.34 -4.53
C ILE A 93 -0.68 7.37 -3.47
N PHE A 94 -1.61 6.52 -3.00
CA PHE A 94 -1.30 5.41 -2.10
C PHE A 94 -1.32 4.08 -2.84
N VAL A 95 -0.27 3.27 -2.68
CA VAL A 95 -0.22 1.91 -3.26
C VAL A 95 0.25 0.93 -2.20
N SER A 96 -0.44 -0.20 -2.07
CA SER A 96 -0.02 -1.24 -1.14
C SER A 96 -0.53 -2.63 -1.51
N ASN A 97 0.34 -3.61 -1.35
CA ASN A 97 -0.05 -5.00 -1.14
C ASN A 97 -0.10 -5.24 0.38
N LEU A 98 -1.27 -4.97 0.98
CA LEU A 98 -1.41 -4.96 2.44
C LEU A 98 -1.27 -6.36 3.07
N PRO A 99 -0.54 -6.46 4.18
CA PRO A 99 -0.71 -7.58 5.10
C PRO A 99 -2.18 -7.66 5.53
N TYR A 100 -2.79 -8.83 5.45
CA TYR A 100 -4.23 -9.00 5.70
C TYR A 100 -4.68 -8.49 7.07
N SER A 101 -3.82 -8.64 8.10
CA SER A 101 -4.07 -8.13 9.45
C SER A 101 -4.09 -6.60 9.55
N LYS A 102 -3.59 -5.88 8.53
CA LYS A 102 -3.48 -4.42 8.49
C LYS A 102 -4.50 -3.73 7.61
N SER A 103 -5.35 -4.50 6.91
CA SER A 103 -6.30 -3.93 5.96
C SER A 103 -7.28 -2.94 6.60
N LYS A 104 -7.80 -3.27 7.80
CA LYS A 104 -8.70 -2.36 8.54
C LYS A 104 -7.99 -1.09 8.96
N ASP A 105 -6.81 -1.22 9.60
CA ASP A 105 -6.02 -0.09 10.09
C ASP A 105 -5.67 0.87 8.94
N ALA A 106 -5.34 0.31 7.77
CA ALA A 106 -5.03 1.10 6.58
C ALA A 106 -6.22 1.93 6.09
N ILE A 107 -7.41 1.35 6.02
CA ILE A 107 -8.63 2.08 5.61
C ILE A 107 -8.95 3.21 6.60
N GLU A 108 -8.86 2.95 7.90
CA GLU A 108 -9.13 3.95 8.93
C GLU A 108 -8.09 5.08 8.91
N TRP A 109 -6.82 4.76 8.67
CA TRP A 109 -5.76 5.75 8.53
C TRP A 109 -5.91 6.58 7.25
N LEU A 110 -6.18 5.95 6.12
CA LEU A 110 -6.40 6.64 4.85
C LEU A 110 -7.60 7.59 4.90
N ALA A 111 -8.67 7.23 5.62
CA ALA A 111 -9.84 8.09 5.78
C ALA A 111 -9.54 9.42 6.51
N GLN A 112 -8.39 9.50 7.19
CA GLN A 112 -7.90 10.69 7.89
C GLN A 112 -6.71 11.35 7.16
N THR A 113 -6.35 10.85 5.98
CA THR A 113 -5.17 11.29 5.22
C THR A 113 -5.62 12.00 3.95
N SER A 114 -4.98 13.11 3.61
CA SER A 114 -5.25 13.83 2.36
C SER A 114 -4.41 13.23 1.23
N PHE A 115 -5.05 12.70 0.21
CA PHE A 115 -4.43 12.17 -1.02
C PHE A 115 -5.46 12.13 -2.16
N SER A 116 -5.02 11.90 -3.38
CA SER A 116 -5.90 11.87 -4.56
C SER A 116 -6.67 10.55 -4.65
N HIS A 117 -5.93 9.45 -4.74
CA HIS A 117 -6.50 8.11 -4.83
C HIS A 117 -5.48 7.05 -4.42
N GLY A 118 -5.93 5.79 -4.33
CA GLY A 118 -5.03 4.68 -4.00
C GLY A 118 -5.46 3.36 -4.61
N VAL A 119 -4.50 2.46 -4.75
CA VAL A 119 -4.72 1.06 -5.14
C VAL A 119 -4.20 0.14 -4.07
N ILE A 120 -5.08 -0.70 -3.56
CA ILE A 120 -4.79 -1.59 -2.45
C ILE A 120 -5.15 -3.02 -2.84
N MET A 121 -4.19 -3.93 -2.73
CA MET A 121 -4.47 -5.36 -2.80
C MET A 121 -4.77 -5.88 -1.41
N VAL A 122 -5.95 -6.48 -1.25
CA VAL A 122 -6.44 -7.06 0.00
C VAL A 122 -7.03 -8.44 -0.25
N GLN A 123 -7.36 -9.17 0.81
CA GLN A 123 -8.14 -10.42 0.67
C GLN A 123 -9.50 -10.13 0.03
N LYS A 124 -9.96 -11.07 -0.80
CA LYS A 124 -11.26 -10.99 -1.49
C LYS A 124 -12.41 -10.77 -0.50
N GLU A 125 -12.43 -11.51 0.60
CA GLU A 125 -13.46 -11.43 1.62
C GLU A 125 -13.49 -10.05 2.30
N PHE A 126 -12.34 -9.41 2.48
CA PHE A 126 -12.25 -8.05 3.00
C PHE A 126 -12.77 -7.03 1.98
N ALA A 127 -12.38 -7.16 0.72
CA ALA A 127 -12.89 -6.31 -0.36
C ALA A 127 -14.41 -6.42 -0.49
N ASP A 128 -14.95 -7.63 -0.46
CA ASP A 128 -16.40 -7.88 -0.54
C ASP A 128 -17.15 -7.24 0.66
N LYS A 129 -16.57 -7.25 1.87
CA LYS A 129 -17.12 -6.53 3.04
C LYS A 129 -17.11 -5.01 2.87
N LEU A 130 -16.09 -4.45 2.24
CA LEU A 130 -16.05 -3.00 1.98
C LEU A 130 -17.12 -2.57 0.98
N LEU A 131 -17.41 -3.42 0.00
CA LEU A 131 -18.34 -3.13 -1.10
C LEU A 131 -19.80 -3.49 -0.77
N THR A 132 -20.07 -4.15 0.36
CA THR A 132 -21.43 -4.60 0.70
C THR A 132 -22.39 -3.41 0.87
N LYS A 133 -23.54 -3.50 0.23
CA LYS A 133 -24.66 -2.56 0.41
C LYS A 133 -25.65 -3.02 1.48
N SER A 134 -25.55 -4.26 1.95
CA SER A 134 -26.43 -4.84 2.97
C SER A 134 -26.21 -4.17 4.32
N SER A 135 -27.24 -3.57 4.89
CA SER A 135 -27.20 -2.94 6.22
C SER A 135 -26.90 -3.94 7.34
N LYS A 136 -27.31 -5.20 7.17
CA LYS A 136 -27.08 -6.27 8.15
C LYS A 136 -25.64 -6.76 8.19
N GLU A 137 -24.91 -6.62 7.08
CA GLU A 137 -23.52 -7.08 6.93
C GLU A 137 -22.48 -5.99 7.07
N ARG A 138 -22.93 -4.73 7.18
CA ARG A 138 -22.04 -3.58 7.34
C ARG A 138 -21.30 -3.65 8.66
N LYS A 139 -19.97 -3.56 8.57
CA LYS A 139 -19.08 -3.40 9.72
C LYS A 139 -18.59 -1.96 9.80
N ALA A 140 -18.09 -1.55 10.96
CA ALA A 140 -17.58 -0.19 11.16
C ALA A 140 -16.61 0.25 10.05
N VAL A 141 -15.67 -0.62 9.65
CA VAL A 141 -14.73 -0.32 8.56
C VAL A 141 -15.40 -0.09 7.21
N SER A 142 -16.51 -0.79 6.90
CA SER A 142 -17.27 -0.57 5.67
C SER A 142 -17.96 0.79 5.67
N ILE A 143 -18.46 1.23 6.83
CA ILE A 143 -19.10 2.54 6.98
C ILE A 143 -18.07 3.64 6.75
N VAL A 144 -16.91 3.54 7.41
CA VAL A 144 -15.80 4.50 7.24
C VAL A 144 -15.35 4.55 5.79
N ALA A 145 -15.10 3.39 5.18
CA ALA A 145 -14.62 3.31 3.80
C ALA A 145 -15.61 3.92 2.80
N ASN A 146 -16.90 3.58 2.90
CA ASN A 146 -17.92 4.10 1.97
C ASN A 146 -18.29 5.57 2.21
N HIS A 147 -18.00 6.11 3.41
CA HIS A 147 -18.13 7.53 3.68
C HIS A 147 -16.96 8.34 3.12
N ALA A 148 -15.74 7.81 3.25
CA ALA A 148 -14.51 8.51 2.88
C ALA A 148 -14.13 8.36 1.41
N PHE A 149 -14.52 7.25 0.75
CA PHE A 149 -14.01 6.87 -0.57
C PHE A 149 -15.10 6.41 -1.54
N GLU A 150 -14.90 6.69 -2.82
CA GLU A 150 -15.50 5.94 -3.92
C GLU A 150 -14.64 4.68 -4.16
N ILE A 151 -15.19 3.49 -3.89
CA ILE A 151 -14.47 2.23 -3.96
C ILE A 151 -14.85 1.49 -5.23
N LYS A 152 -13.84 1.08 -6.01
CA LYS A 152 -13.96 0.23 -7.20
C LYS A 152 -13.16 -1.07 -7.01
N LYS A 153 -13.66 -2.16 -7.59
CA LYS A 153 -13.02 -3.48 -7.54
C LYS A 153 -12.62 -3.92 -8.94
#